data_1e3907578b8ef6deb3b0fc68b5f59f7b
#
_entry.id   1e3907578b8ef6deb3b0fc68b5f59f7b
#
_cell.length_a   1.000
_cell.length_b   1.000
_cell.length_c   1.000
_cell.angle_alpha   90.00
_cell.angle_beta   90.00
_cell.angle_gamma   90.00
#
_symmetry.space_group_name_H-M   'P 1'
#
loop_
_entity.id
_entity.type
_entity.pdbx_description
1 polymer ?
#
loop_
_entity_poly.entity_id
_entity_poly.type
_entity_poly.pdbx_seq_one_letter_code
_entity_poly.pdbx_strand_id
1 'polypeptide(L)'
;MRRQEQKQKTRRAIIDAAFSLLDEQRSLSNLSLREVARVAGIAPTSFYRHFKDIDELGLTLVDEAGLALRQLMRQARSRIDAGGSVIKTSVNTFMEFAVENSNEIRLLLREYSGISPAFRAAVSREIQHFTQELSDYTASHTGLSRQLANLQAEAMVRLVFSAGAEAIDATQVQRELLGQRLIQQLKFIAKGAVHYGGSNR
;
A
#
# COMPACT_ATOMS: atom_id res chain seq x y z
N MET A 1 19.92 -2.42 26.73
CA MET A 1 19.57 -3.25 25.58
C MET A 1 18.28 -4.03 25.82
N ARG A 2 18.17 -5.02 26.69
CA ARG A 2 16.95 -5.84 26.92
C ARG A 2 15.61 -5.08 27.09
N ARG A 3 15.58 -3.92 27.79
CA ARG A 3 14.33 -3.17 28.05
C ARG A 3 13.80 -2.47 26.80
N GLN A 4 14.67 -1.99 25.94
CA GLN A 4 14.30 -1.32 24.69
C GLN A 4 13.83 -2.34 23.64
N GLU A 5 14.50 -3.48 23.56
CA GLU A 5 14.09 -4.62 22.70
C GLU A 5 12.71 -5.14 23.10
N GLN A 6 12.47 -5.31 24.41
CA GLN A 6 11.15 -5.72 24.92
C GLN A 6 10.07 -4.70 24.59
N LYS A 7 10.38 -3.39 24.69
CA LYS A 7 9.44 -2.32 24.33
C LYS A 7 9.08 -2.40 22.83
N GLN A 8 10.05 -2.58 21.96
CA GLN A 8 9.83 -2.72 20.52
C GLN A 8 9.02 -3.99 20.19
N LYS A 9 9.35 -5.13 20.81
CA LYS A 9 8.62 -6.38 20.65
C LYS A 9 7.14 -6.24 21.05
N THR A 10 6.86 -5.59 22.17
CA THR A 10 5.49 -5.35 22.61
C THR A 10 4.75 -4.40 21.66
N ARG A 11 5.41 -3.32 21.18
CA ARG A 11 4.82 -2.41 20.20
C ARG A 11 4.46 -3.16 18.91
N ARG A 12 5.35 -4.02 18.42
CA ARG A 12 5.08 -4.85 17.23
C ARG A 12 3.90 -5.79 17.45
N ALA A 13 3.84 -6.47 18.60
CA ALA A 13 2.71 -7.34 18.94
C ALA A 13 1.35 -6.61 18.95
N ILE A 14 1.33 -5.33 19.38
CA ILE A 14 0.11 -4.51 19.34
C ILE A 14 -0.29 -4.22 17.88
N ILE A 15 0.67 -3.87 17.03
CA ILE A 15 0.44 -3.60 15.60
C ILE A 15 -0.09 -4.86 14.89
N ASP A 16 0.57 -6.01 15.09
CA ASP A 16 0.17 -7.28 14.48
C ASP A 16 -1.22 -7.72 14.96
N ALA A 17 -1.51 -7.54 16.25
CA ALA A 17 -2.84 -7.81 16.81
C ALA A 17 -3.91 -6.91 16.18
N ALA A 18 -3.61 -5.64 15.98
CA ALA A 18 -4.55 -4.71 15.35
C ALA A 18 -4.82 -5.09 13.89
N PHE A 19 -3.78 -5.40 13.10
CA PHE A 19 -3.97 -5.89 11.72
C PHE A 19 -4.78 -7.19 11.67
N SER A 20 -4.55 -8.13 12.59
CA SER A 20 -5.29 -9.38 12.63
C SER A 20 -6.78 -9.22 13.00
N LEU A 21 -7.15 -8.10 13.60
CA LEU A 21 -8.53 -7.75 13.95
C LEU A 21 -9.26 -6.99 12.83
N LEU A 22 -8.53 -6.48 11.83
CA LEU A 22 -9.12 -5.86 10.64
C LEU A 22 -9.52 -6.96 9.66
N ASP A 23 -10.80 -6.95 9.25
CA ASP A 23 -11.34 -7.89 8.27
C ASP A 23 -12.37 -7.20 7.37
N GLU A 24 -13.14 -7.98 6.61
CA GLU A 24 -14.20 -7.45 5.74
C GLU A 24 -15.26 -6.62 6.46
N GLN A 25 -15.52 -6.90 7.73
CA GLN A 25 -16.59 -6.26 8.50
C GLN A 25 -16.05 -5.23 9.50
N ARG A 26 -14.75 -5.26 9.81
CA ARG A 26 -14.12 -4.43 10.84
C ARG A 26 -13.18 -3.39 10.23
N SER A 27 -13.48 -2.14 10.48
CA SER A 27 -12.62 -0.98 10.16
C SER A 27 -11.89 -0.46 11.40
N LEU A 28 -10.99 0.50 11.21
CA LEU A 28 -10.29 1.16 12.33
C LEU A 28 -11.25 1.76 13.36
N SER A 29 -12.37 2.33 12.92
CA SER A 29 -13.38 2.93 13.81
C SER A 29 -14.06 1.93 14.75
N ASN A 30 -13.99 0.64 14.44
CA ASN A 30 -14.59 -0.43 15.23
C ASN A 30 -13.58 -1.17 16.13
N LEU A 31 -12.29 -0.80 16.07
CA LEU A 31 -11.28 -1.39 16.95
C LEU A 31 -11.41 -0.87 18.37
N SER A 32 -11.43 -1.78 19.34
CA SER A 32 -11.37 -1.43 20.74
C SER A 32 -9.98 -1.71 21.32
N LEU A 33 -9.48 -0.77 22.15
CA LEU A 33 -8.21 -0.92 22.85
C LEU A 33 -8.15 -2.23 23.67
N ARG A 34 -9.25 -2.59 24.32
CA ARG A 34 -9.33 -3.82 25.15
C ARG A 34 -9.16 -5.07 24.28
N GLU A 35 -9.75 -5.09 23.11
CA GLU A 35 -9.66 -6.22 22.19
C GLU A 35 -8.25 -6.35 21.61
N VAL A 36 -7.65 -5.24 21.15
CA VAL A 36 -6.26 -5.20 20.68
C VAL A 36 -5.30 -5.66 21.77
N ALA A 37 -5.44 -5.17 23.02
CA ALA A 37 -4.58 -5.58 24.12
C ALA A 37 -4.73 -7.08 24.43
N ARG A 38 -5.97 -7.61 24.41
CA ARG A 38 -6.24 -9.04 24.61
C ARG A 38 -5.55 -9.91 23.54
N VAL A 39 -5.65 -9.54 22.27
CA VAL A 39 -5.02 -10.28 21.17
C VAL A 39 -3.51 -10.16 21.21
N ALA A 40 -2.98 -8.99 21.56
CA ALA A 40 -1.55 -8.76 21.75
C ALA A 40 -0.96 -9.45 22.99
N GLY A 41 -1.79 -10.07 23.87
CA GLY A 41 -1.36 -10.75 25.08
C GLY A 41 -0.82 -9.78 26.16
N ILE A 42 -1.34 -8.55 26.23
CA ILE A 42 -0.91 -7.53 27.21
C ILE A 42 -2.08 -7.03 28.06
N ALA A 43 -1.75 -6.49 29.24
CA ALA A 43 -2.75 -5.76 30.02
C ALA A 43 -3.14 -4.45 29.29
N PRO A 44 -4.43 -4.03 29.32
CA PRO A 44 -4.90 -2.79 28.69
C PRO A 44 -4.12 -1.54 29.13
N THR A 45 -3.66 -1.48 30.38
CA THR A 45 -2.83 -0.39 30.89
C THR A 45 -1.44 -0.35 30.26
N SER A 46 -0.91 -1.47 29.76
CA SER A 46 0.36 -1.55 29.07
C SER A 46 0.31 -0.94 27.68
N PHE A 47 -0.87 -0.90 27.04
CA PHE A 47 -1.08 -0.27 25.75
C PHE A 47 -0.64 1.20 25.75
N TYR A 48 -1.00 1.96 26.77
CA TYR A 48 -0.70 3.38 26.89
C TYR A 48 0.79 3.73 27.01
N ARG A 49 1.66 2.72 27.19
CA ARG A 49 3.12 2.90 27.13
C ARG A 49 3.63 2.93 25.68
N HIS A 50 2.80 2.57 24.71
CA HIS A 50 3.16 2.40 23.30
C HIS A 50 2.38 3.30 22.36
N PHE A 51 1.09 3.54 22.67
CA PHE A 51 0.17 4.38 21.91
C PHE A 51 -0.70 5.17 22.87
N LYS A 52 -0.92 6.44 22.55
CA LYS A 52 -1.77 7.33 23.34
C LYS A 52 -3.24 6.86 23.32
N ASP A 53 -3.71 6.46 22.15
CA ASP A 53 -5.08 6.05 21.88
C ASP A 53 -5.14 5.13 20.64
N ILE A 54 -6.36 4.70 20.28
CA ILE A 54 -6.61 3.87 19.10
C ILE A 54 -6.34 4.65 17.80
N ASP A 55 -6.54 5.94 17.78
CA ASP A 55 -6.31 6.76 16.59
C ASP A 55 -4.82 6.84 16.25
N GLU A 56 -3.93 7.00 17.26
CA GLU A 56 -2.48 6.94 17.05
C GLU A 56 -2.05 5.55 16.53
N LEU A 57 -2.63 4.48 17.07
CA LEU A 57 -2.41 3.14 16.54
C LEU A 57 -2.88 3.04 15.09
N GLY A 58 -4.08 3.53 14.76
CA GLY A 58 -4.64 3.51 13.42
C GLY A 58 -3.76 4.25 12.40
N LEU A 59 -3.26 5.44 12.74
CA LEU A 59 -2.30 6.17 11.91
C LEU A 59 -1.01 5.37 11.69
N THR A 60 -0.51 4.71 12.76
CA THR A 60 0.65 3.83 12.65
C THR A 60 0.39 2.64 11.70
N LEU A 61 -0.80 2.04 11.73
CA LEU A 61 -1.16 0.96 10.82
C LEU A 61 -1.18 1.42 9.36
N VAL A 62 -1.69 2.62 9.08
CA VAL A 62 -1.66 3.20 7.73
C VAL A 62 -0.22 3.40 7.24
N ASP A 63 0.65 3.99 8.08
CA ASP A 63 2.05 4.22 7.75
C ASP A 63 2.80 2.89 7.51
N GLU A 64 2.58 1.86 8.35
CA GLU A 64 3.19 0.52 8.22
C GLU A 64 2.74 -0.17 6.93
N ALA A 65 1.43 -0.17 6.63
CA ALA A 65 0.89 -0.77 5.41
C ALA A 65 1.44 -0.08 4.15
N GLY A 66 1.47 1.26 4.14
CA GLY A 66 2.02 2.03 3.03
C GLY A 66 3.52 1.79 2.84
N LEU A 67 4.29 1.73 3.93
CA LEU A 67 5.73 1.44 3.88
C LEU A 67 6.01 0.04 3.35
N ALA A 68 5.28 -0.98 3.82
CA ALA A 68 5.44 -2.37 3.37
C ALA A 68 5.20 -2.48 1.85
N LEU A 69 4.11 -1.88 1.36
CA LEU A 69 3.80 -1.86 -0.07
C LEU A 69 4.90 -1.16 -0.89
N ARG A 70 5.37 0.01 -0.45
CA ARG A 70 6.45 0.72 -1.16
C ARG A 70 7.75 -0.07 -1.20
N GLN A 71 8.15 -0.69 -0.09
CA GLN A 71 9.36 -1.52 -0.03
C GLN A 71 9.27 -2.70 -0.99
N LEU A 72 8.13 -3.39 -1.02
CA LEU A 72 7.89 -4.50 -1.93
C LEU A 72 8.00 -4.06 -3.40
N MET A 73 7.36 -2.94 -3.74
CA MET A 73 7.37 -2.44 -5.12
C MET A 73 8.76 -1.94 -5.56
N ARG A 74 9.56 -1.39 -4.64
CA ARG A 74 10.96 -1.07 -4.91
C ARG A 74 11.78 -2.34 -5.19
N GLN A 75 11.61 -3.38 -4.38
CA GLN A 75 12.27 -4.67 -4.59
C GLN A 75 11.85 -5.33 -5.91
N ALA A 76 10.54 -5.26 -6.26
CA ALA A 76 10.07 -5.77 -7.54
C ALA A 76 10.76 -5.06 -8.72
N ARG A 77 10.88 -3.74 -8.68
CA ARG A 77 11.57 -2.95 -9.72
C ARG A 77 13.08 -3.26 -9.80
N SER A 78 13.77 -3.40 -8.67
CA SER A 78 15.21 -3.66 -8.66
C SER A 78 15.60 -5.05 -9.18
N ARG A 79 14.68 -6.01 -9.21
CA ARG A 79 14.94 -7.37 -9.74
C ARG A 79 14.81 -7.47 -11.26
N ILE A 80 14.46 -6.39 -11.96
CA ILE A 80 14.10 -6.40 -13.39
C ILE A 80 15.30 -6.11 -14.31
N ASP A 81 16.47 -5.79 -13.77
CA ASP A 81 17.68 -5.48 -14.55
C ASP A 81 18.17 -6.57 -15.52
N ALA A 82 17.49 -7.74 -15.54
CA ALA A 82 17.82 -8.89 -16.39
C ALA A 82 16.88 -9.08 -17.61
N GLY A 83 16.16 -8.04 -18.08
CA GLY A 83 15.39 -8.07 -19.35
C GLY A 83 13.89 -8.41 -19.24
N GLY A 84 13.30 -8.31 -18.05
CA GLY A 84 11.87 -8.50 -17.82
C GLY A 84 11.03 -7.26 -18.03
N SER A 85 9.70 -7.41 -18.14
CA SER A 85 8.76 -6.28 -18.18
C SER A 85 8.49 -5.74 -16.78
N VAL A 86 8.97 -4.52 -16.49
CA VAL A 86 8.71 -3.82 -15.20
C VAL A 86 7.23 -3.81 -14.83
N ILE A 87 6.36 -3.46 -15.79
CA ILE A 87 4.91 -3.41 -15.57
C ILE A 87 4.37 -4.79 -15.18
N LYS A 88 4.73 -5.85 -15.94
CA LYS A 88 4.25 -7.20 -15.64
C LYS A 88 4.68 -7.68 -14.26
N THR A 89 5.96 -7.53 -13.95
CA THR A 89 6.53 -7.94 -12.66
C THR A 89 5.89 -7.15 -11.51
N SER A 90 5.77 -5.82 -11.65
CA SER A 90 5.15 -4.98 -10.61
C SER A 90 3.68 -5.34 -10.36
N VAL A 91 2.90 -5.60 -11.42
CA VAL A 91 1.49 -6.00 -11.28
C VAL A 91 1.37 -7.35 -10.60
N ASN A 92 2.14 -8.36 -11.03
CA ASN A 92 2.09 -9.69 -10.41
C ASN A 92 2.47 -9.62 -8.92
N THR A 93 3.57 -8.92 -8.60
CA THR A 93 3.99 -8.71 -7.20
C THR A 93 2.93 -7.99 -6.37
N PHE A 94 2.26 -6.98 -6.94
CA PHE A 94 1.17 -6.29 -6.26
C PHE A 94 -0.04 -7.20 -6.01
N MET A 95 -0.44 -8.00 -7.00
CA MET A 95 -1.57 -8.93 -6.87
C MET A 95 -1.30 -10.02 -5.82
N GLU A 96 -0.09 -10.55 -5.76
CA GLU A 96 0.35 -11.49 -4.72
C GLU A 96 0.28 -10.83 -3.34
N PHE A 97 0.87 -9.64 -3.20
CA PHE A 97 0.84 -8.88 -1.95
C PHE A 97 -0.58 -8.56 -1.48
N ALA A 98 -1.47 -8.16 -2.39
CA ALA A 98 -2.85 -7.80 -2.06
C ALA A 98 -3.64 -8.98 -1.48
N VAL A 99 -3.29 -10.21 -1.85
CA VAL A 99 -3.89 -11.44 -1.29
C VAL A 99 -3.25 -11.81 0.05
N GLU A 100 -1.92 -11.82 0.10
CA GLU A 100 -1.17 -12.21 1.31
C GLU A 100 -1.34 -11.20 2.45
N ASN A 101 -1.53 -9.92 2.11
CA ASN A 101 -1.68 -8.81 3.07
C ASN A 101 -3.03 -8.09 2.85
N SER A 102 -4.10 -8.88 2.76
CA SER A 102 -5.43 -8.36 2.43
C SER A 102 -5.96 -7.35 3.45
N ASN A 103 -5.63 -7.52 4.74
CA ASN A 103 -6.05 -6.59 5.79
C ASN A 103 -5.37 -5.22 5.66
N GLU A 104 -4.09 -5.18 5.29
CA GLU A 104 -3.33 -3.95 5.02
C GLU A 104 -3.90 -3.21 3.81
N ILE A 105 -4.18 -3.93 2.74
CA ILE A 105 -4.78 -3.32 1.53
C ILE A 105 -6.21 -2.85 1.80
N ARG A 106 -7.03 -3.65 2.50
CA ARG A 106 -8.37 -3.23 2.92
C ARG A 106 -8.35 -1.97 3.77
N LEU A 107 -7.39 -1.88 4.71
CA LEU A 107 -7.20 -0.70 5.53
C LEU A 107 -6.97 0.54 4.65
N LEU A 108 -5.98 0.51 3.75
CA LEU A 108 -5.65 1.63 2.88
C LEU A 108 -6.84 2.04 1.99
N LEU A 109 -7.55 1.07 1.41
CA LEU A 109 -8.69 1.34 0.52
C LEU A 109 -9.89 1.93 1.27
N ARG A 110 -10.20 1.41 2.45
CA ARG A 110 -11.33 1.91 3.27
C ARG A 110 -11.07 3.30 3.81
N GLU A 111 -9.88 3.52 4.34
CA GLU A 111 -9.54 4.80 4.95
C GLU A 111 -9.26 5.89 3.91
N TYR A 112 -9.00 5.54 2.64
CA TYR A 112 -8.88 6.50 1.54
C TYR A 112 -10.14 7.36 1.36
N SER A 113 -11.32 6.77 1.52
CA SER A 113 -12.63 7.44 1.47
C SER A 113 -13.38 7.37 2.80
N GLY A 114 -12.71 6.98 3.87
CA GLY A 114 -13.27 6.81 5.21
C GLY A 114 -13.75 8.12 5.83
N ILE A 115 -14.46 8.03 6.97
CA ILE A 115 -15.05 9.18 7.65
C ILE A 115 -14.00 10.06 8.31
N SER A 116 -12.92 9.49 8.85
CA SER A 116 -11.88 10.22 9.58
C SER A 116 -11.01 11.08 8.65
N PRO A 117 -10.99 12.43 8.81
CA PRO A 117 -10.09 13.27 8.01
C PRO A 117 -8.61 12.95 8.24
N ALA A 118 -8.23 12.55 9.46
CA ALA A 118 -6.85 12.20 9.81
C ALA A 118 -6.39 10.94 9.05
N PHE A 119 -7.22 9.90 9.00
CA PHE A 119 -6.90 8.68 8.27
C PHE A 119 -6.88 8.92 6.77
N ARG A 120 -7.85 9.66 6.20
CA ARG A 120 -7.81 10.05 4.78
C ARG A 120 -6.51 10.78 4.42
N ALA A 121 -6.10 11.74 5.26
CA ALA A 121 -4.85 12.48 5.03
C ALA A 121 -3.62 11.56 5.12
N ALA A 122 -3.59 10.62 6.06
CA ALA A 122 -2.50 9.64 6.18
C ALA A 122 -2.42 8.76 4.93
N VAL A 123 -3.52 8.15 4.48
CA VAL A 123 -3.55 7.32 3.27
C VAL A 123 -3.19 8.14 2.03
N SER A 124 -3.67 9.38 1.92
CA SER A 124 -3.31 10.26 0.80
C SER A 124 -1.81 10.55 0.74
N ARG A 125 -1.15 10.74 1.89
CA ARG A 125 0.32 10.90 1.95
C ARG A 125 1.04 9.64 1.48
N GLU A 126 0.58 8.45 1.88
CA GLU A 126 1.17 7.20 1.43
C GLU A 126 1.04 7.00 -0.08
N ILE A 127 -0.12 7.33 -0.64
CA ILE A 127 -0.33 7.31 -2.10
C ILE A 127 0.57 8.33 -2.80
N GLN A 128 0.75 9.53 -2.23
CA GLN A 128 1.67 10.54 -2.79
C GLN A 128 3.13 10.05 -2.77
N HIS A 129 3.59 9.45 -1.67
CA HIS A 129 4.93 8.85 -1.60
C HIS A 129 5.11 7.78 -2.67
N PHE A 130 4.12 6.90 -2.83
CA PHE A 130 4.15 5.84 -3.84
C PHE A 130 4.18 6.42 -5.27
N THR A 131 3.36 7.43 -5.53
CA THR A 131 3.32 8.14 -6.83
C THR A 131 4.65 8.83 -7.13
N GLN A 132 5.24 9.50 -6.13
CA GLN A 132 6.53 10.17 -6.31
C GLN A 132 7.65 9.18 -6.64
N GLU A 133 7.74 8.06 -5.91
CA GLU A 133 8.74 7.02 -6.18
C GLU A 133 8.60 6.42 -7.58
N LEU A 134 7.36 6.21 -8.06
CA LEU A 134 7.10 5.72 -9.41
C LEU A 134 7.44 6.78 -10.46
N SER A 135 7.14 8.05 -10.20
CA SER A 135 7.47 9.17 -11.07
C SER A 135 8.99 9.32 -11.25
N ASP A 136 9.74 9.28 -10.13
CA ASP A 136 11.20 9.38 -10.16
C ASP A 136 11.83 8.20 -10.93
N TYR A 137 11.33 7.00 -10.69
CA TYR A 137 11.74 5.81 -11.44
C TYR A 137 11.46 5.98 -12.94
N THR A 138 10.25 6.41 -13.30
CA THR A 138 9.84 6.59 -14.69
C THR A 138 10.70 7.66 -15.38
N ALA A 139 10.88 8.82 -14.76
CA ALA A 139 11.69 9.90 -15.33
C ALA A 139 13.14 9.45 -15.60
N SER A 140 13.75 8.69 -14.67
CA SER A 140 15.13 8.23 -14.80
C SER A 140 15.33 7.14 -15.86
N HIS A 141 14.28 6.36 -16.21
CA HIS A 141 14.41 5.22 -17.13
C HIS A 141 13.79 5.43 -18.51
N THR A 142 12.95 6.48 -18.70
CA THR A 142 12.23 6.68 -19.97
C THR A 142 12.59 7.97 -20.67
N GLY A 143 13.32 8.87 -20.02
CA GLY A 143 13.63 10.19 -20.54
C GLY A 143 12.43 11.16 -20.61
N LEU A 144 11.30 10.81 -20.00
CA LEU A 144 10.14 11.70 -19.87
C LEU A 144 10.48 12.90 -18.97
N SER A 145 9.86 14.06 -19.28
CA SER A 145 9.91 15.19 -18.35
C SER A 145 9.30 14.80 -16.99
N ARG A 146 9.77 15.44 -15.90
CA ARG A 146 9.21 15.20 -14.56
C ARG A 146 7.70 15.36 -14.50
N GLN A 147 7.16 16.35 -15.22
CA GLN A 147 5.72 16.59 -15.26
C GLN A 147 4.96 15.41 -15.89
N LEU A 148 5.42 14.90 -17.04
CA LEU A 148 4.78 13.75 -17.71
C LEU A 148 4.95 12.46 -16.91
N ALA A 149 6.12 12.23 -16.31
CA ALA A 149 6.37 11.10 -15.46
C ALA A 149 5.44 11.10 -14.22
N ASN A 150 5.18 12.28 -13.63
CA ASN A 150 4.25 12.40 -12.51
C ASN A 150 2.81 12.12 -12.94
N LEU A 151 2.34 12.69 -14.05
CA LEU A 151 0.99 12.43 -14.58
C LEU A 151 0.79 10.95 -14.90
N GLN A 152 1.80 10.31 -15.51
CA GLN A 152 1.79 8.87 -15.78
C GLN A 152 1.71 8.08 -14.48
N ALA A 153 2.53 8.42 -13.48
CA ALA A 153 2.56 7.72 -12.19
C ALA A 153 1.21 7.84 -11.45
N GLU A 154 0.61 9.04 -11.41
CA GLU A 154 -0.71 9.25 -10.81
C GLU A 154 -1.79 8.37 -11.46
N ALA A 155 -1.85 8.33 -12.79
CA ALA A 155 -2.81 7.52 -13.51
C ALA A 155 -2.61 6.01 -13.23
N MET A 156 -1.35 5.54 -13.25
CA MET A 156 -1.01 4.15 -12.98
C MET A 156 -1.35 3.75 -11.55
N VAL A 157 -0.99 4.58 -10.56
CA VAL A 157 -1.25 4.30 -9.15
C VAL A 157 -2.75 4.20 -8.87
N ARG A 158 -3.57 5.09 -9.42
CA ARG A 158 -5.04 5.03 -9.28
C ARG A 158 -5.62 3.72 -9.82
N LEU A 159 -5.16 3.28 -11.01
CA LEU A 159 -5.59 2.01 -11.59
C LEU A 159 -5.16 0.80 -10.74
N VAL A 160 -3.93 0.79 -10.25
CA VAL A 160 -3.39 -0.28 -9.40
C VAL A 160 -4.20 -0.37 -8.10
N PHE A 161 -4.49 0.74 -7.43
CA PHE A 161 -5.30 0.74 -6.22
C PHE A 161 -6.74 0.27 -6.48
N SER A 162 -7.36 0.71 -7.59
CA SER A 162 -8.69 0.22 -8.00
C SER A 162 -8.70 -1.29 -8.23
N ALA A 163 -7.69 -1.80 -8.95
CA ALA A 163 -7.54 -3.23 -9.18
C ALA A 163 -7.25 -4.02 -7.88
N GLY A 164 -6.54 -3.41 -6.93
CA GLY A 164 -6.33 -3.99 -5.61
C GLY A 164 -7.62 -4.21 -4.84
N ALA A 165 -8.55 -3.25 -4.92
CA ALA A 165 -9.88 -3.37 -4.32
C ALA A 165 -10.67 -4.55 -4.90
N GLU A 166 -10.61 -4.73 -6.23
CA GLU A 166 -11.26 -5.86 -6.90
C GLU A 166 -10.57 -7.21 -6.58
N ALA A 167 -9.24 -7.21 -6.43
CA ALA A 167 -8.44 -8.44 -6.28
C ALA A 167 -8.64 -9.14 -4.94
N ILE A 168 -8.92 -8.40 -3.86
CA ILE A 168 -9.02 -8.95 -2.51
C ILE A 168 -10.12 -9.99 -2.38
N ASP A 169 -11.28 -9.72 -3.00
CA ASP A 169 -12.48 -10.57 -2.92
C ASP A 169 -12.64 -11.48 -4.15
N ALA A 170 -11.70 -11.41 -5.09
CA ALA A 170 -11.75 -12.17 -6.33
C ALA A 170 -11.24 -13.61 -6.15
N THR A 171 -11.78 -14.53 -6.92
CA THR A 171 -11.20 -15.88 -7.07
C THR A 171 -9.85 -15.81 -7.79
N GLN A 172 -9.07 -16.89 -7.72
CA GLN A 172 -7.77 -16.94 -8.40
C GLN A 172 -7.90 -16.63 -9.91
N VAL A 173 -8.86 -17.23 -10.58
CA VAL A 173 -9.10 -17.01 -12.02
C VAL A 173 -9.46 -15.54 -12.31
N GLN A 174 -10.32 -14.95 -11.49
CA GLN A 174 -10.69 -13.54 -11.64
C GLN A 174 -9.49 -12.62 -11.42
N ARG A 175 -8.62 -12.92 -10.43
CA ARG A 175 -7.38 -12.15 -10.20
C ARG A 175 -6.40 -12.25 -11.36
N GLU A 176 -6.23 -13.42 -11.96
CA GLU A 176 -5.38 -13.59 -13.13
C GLU A 176 -5.87 -12.74 -14.32
N LEU A 177 -7.16 -12.77 -14.59
CA LEU A 177 -7.79 -11.95 -15.64
C LEU A 177 -7.66 -10.44 -15.34
N LEU A 178 -7.88 -10.05 -14.09
CA LEU A 178 -7.71 -8.68 -13.61
C LEU A 178 -6.27 -8.21 -13.79
N GLY A 179 -5.30 -9.03 -13.40
CA GLY A 179 -3.87 -8.74 -13.57
C GLY A 179 -3.48 -8.57 -15.04
N GLN A 180 -3.97 -9.44 -15.93
CA GLN A 180 -3.73 -9.32 -17.37
C GLN A 180 -4.33 -8.02 -17.94
N ARG A 181 -5.58 -7.68 -17.57
CA ARG A 181 -6.23 -6.42 -17.95
C ARG A 181 -5.45 -5.21 -17.47
N LEU A 182 -5.04 -5.20 -16.19
CA LEU A 182 -4.25 -4.12 -15.60
C LEU A 182 -2.91 -3.94 -16.32
N ILE A 183 -2.19 -5.02 -16.62
CA ILE A 183 -0.94 -4.97 -17.38
C ILE A 183 -1.13 -4.27 -18.73
N GLN A 184 -2.21 -4.57 -19.46
CA GLN A 184 -2.49 -3.91 -20.74
C GLN A 184 -2.82 -2.44 -20.57
N GLN A 185 -3.65 -2.08 -19.60
CA GLN A 185 -3.98 -0.67 -19.28
C GLN A 185 -2.73 0.15 -18.93
N LEU A 186 -1.85 -0.38 -18.08
CA LEU A 186 -0.61 0.30 -17.71
C LEU A 186 0.34 0.45 -18.91
N LYS A 187 0.40 -0.54 -19.81
CA LYS A 187 1.16 -0.43 -21.07
C LYS A 187 0.59 0.64 -21.99
N PHE A 188 -0.72 0.81 -22.08
CA PHE A 188 -1.34 1.89 -22.86
C PHE A 188 -0.96 3.26 -22.29
N ILE A 189 -1.01 3.44 -20.96
CA ILE A 189 -0.61 4.69 -20.31
C ILE A 189 0.86 4.97 -20.58
N ALA A 190 1.76 3.98 -20.41
CA ALA A 190 3.19 4.14 -20.62
C ALA A 190 3.51 4.54 -22.07
N LYS A 191 2.94 3.85 -23.05
CA LYS A 191 3.12 4.16 -24.48
C LYS A 191 2.54 5.52 -24.85
N GLY A 192 1.35 5.85 -24.33
CA GLY A 192 0.72 7.16 -24.55
C GLY A 192 1.56 8.31 -24.02
N ALA A 193 2.13 8.18 -22.82
CA ALA A 193 2.98 9.20 -22.24
C ALA A 193 4.26 9.44 -23.06
N VAL A 194 4.90 8.37 -23.54
CA VAL A 194 6.10 8.48 -24.41
C VAL A 194 5.75 9.15 -25.75
N HIS A 195 4.66 8.74 -26.39
CA HIS A 195 4.22 9.33 -27.66
C HIS A 195 3.91 10.82 -27.50
N TYR A 196 3.14 11.18 -26.47
CA TYR A 196 2.79 12.57 -26.17
C TYR A 196 4.02 13.44 -25.86
N GLY A 197 4.97 12.89 -25.10
CA GLY A 197 6.23 13.57 -24.79
C GLY A 197 7.16 13.77 -25.99
N GLY A 198 7.11 12.86 -26.99
CA GLY A 198 7.84 12.97 -28.25
C GLY A 198 7.24 13.99 -29.24
N SER A 199 5.90 14.13 -29.22
CA SER A 199 5.18 15.05 -30.11
C SER A 199 5.26 16.53 -29.68
N ASN A 200 5.71 16.82 -28.46
CA ASN A 200 5.82 18.16 -27.90
C ASN A 200 7.29 18.67 -27.83
N ARG A 201 8.22 17.99 -28.49
CA ARG A 201 9.61 18.45 -28.73
C ARG A 201 9.75 18.94 -30.14
#